data_44d799d5b12b9c65750efb50e97d7ec9
#
_entry.id   44d799d5b12b9c65750efb50e97d7ec9
#
_cell.length_a   1.000
_cell.length_b   1.000
_cell.length_c   1.000
_cell.angle_alpha   90.00
_cell.angle_beta   90.00
_cell.angle_gamma   90.00
#
_symmetry.space_group_name_H-M   'P 1'
#
loop_
_entity.id
_entity.type
_entity.pdbx_description
1 polymer ?
#
loop_
_entity_poly.entity_id
_entity_poly.type
_entity_poly.pdbx_seq_one_letter_code
_entity_poly.pdbx_strand_id
1 'polypeptide(L)'
;MYESLNRHCKDFHLYVFACFSVLKSLYLANMTVISLPEFEDEELLKVKPTRSRGEYCWTCSSSTILYVLDNYDVDHCTYIDADLYFFASPQILLDEMDESESVLITPHRYTPQYDQSEKTGIYCVQFVYFRNNQQGRKVLTWWRKACLEWCYNRFEDGRFGDQKYLDDWPERFEGVHVLQHLGGGVAPWNMQQYRFEQQGKEIIGIELETEKQFPLVFYHFHSLVFVTPFYFSPRPYYKRNDSTIILLFNPYVKEIVKLRKQYALGKMEHYLSGWKFFKYLAEVFVRRGFKEIHYIKLLHQ
;
A
#
# COMPACT_ATOMS: atom_id res chain seq x y z
N MET A 1 6.05 7.40 -2.83
CA MET A 1 5.04 7.72 -1.82
C MET A 1 5.27 9.12 -1.22
N TYR A 2 6.34 9.41 -0.46
CA TYR A 2 6.60 10.70 0.22
C TYR A 2 6.35 11.94 -0.65
N GLU A 3 6.93 12.01 -1.84
CA GLU A 3 6.79 13.16 -2.75
C GLU A 3 5.33 13.43 -3.17
N SER A 4 4.56 12.37 -3.39
CA SER A 4 3.13 12.52 -3.71
C SER A 4 2.32 12.96 -2.50
N LEU A 5 2.56 12.38 -1.32
CA LEU A 5 1.91 12.80 -0.09
C LEU A 5 2.21 14.29 0.22
N ASN A 6 3.48 14.69 0.17
CA ASN A 6 3.90 16.07 0.45
C ASN A 6 3.34 17.12 -0.51
N ARG A 7 2.87 16.74 -1.71
CA ARG A 7 2.15 17.65 -2.62
C ARG A 7 0.74 17.98 -2.15
N HIS A 8 0.08 17.01 -1.52
CA HIS A 8 -1.35 17.09 -1.19
C HIS A 8 -1.64 17.27 0.30
N CYS A 9 -0.69 16.96 1.17
CA CYS A 9 -0.78 17.14 2.61
C CYS A 9 0.51 17.82 3.09
N LYS A 10 0.40 18.84 3.93
CA LYS A 10 1.55 19.55 4.52
C LYS A 10 1.69 19.29 6.01
N ASP A 11 0.61 18.92 6.64
CA ASP A 11 0.55 18.58 8.06
C ASP A 11 0.63 17.06 8.23
N PHE A 12 1.86 16.53 8.16
CA PHE A 12 2.15 15.13 8.44
C PHE A 12 3.61 14.98 8.90
N HIS A 13 3.86 13.91 9.63
CA HIS A 13 5.20 13.41 9.90
C HIS A 13 5.30 11.94 9.50
N LEU A 14 6.30 11.59 8.68
CA LEU A 14 6.50 10.24 8.18
C LEU A 14 7.56 9.51 9.00
N TYR A 15 7.20 8.40 9.62
CA TYR A 15 8.11 7.47 10.29
C TYR A 15 8.45 6.31 9.34
N VAL A 16 9.72 6.17 8.97
CA VAL A 16 10.18 5.17 8.01
C VAL A 16 11.01 4.12 8.72
N PHE A 17 10.51 2.91 8.80
CA PHE A 17 11.22 1.77 9.38
C PHE A 17 12.12 1.14 8.32
N ALA A 18 13.42 1.42 8.41
CA ALA A 18 14.38 1.13 7.36
C ALA A 18 15.01 -0.26 7.52
N CYS A 19 14.69 -1.16 6.61
CA CYS A 19 15.35 -2.47 6.51
C CYS A 19 16.80 -2.38 5.95
N PHE A 20 17.24 -1.21 5.47
CA PHE A 20 18.56 -0.98 4.84
C PHE A 20 19.19 0.33 5.34
N SER A 21 20.52 0.28 5.48
CA SER A 21 21.33 1.42 5.96
C SER A 21 21.33 2.64 5.02
N VAL A 22 20.98 2.45 3.75
CA VAL A 22 21.02 3.52 2.73
C VAL A 22 20.02 4.66 3.05
N LEU A 23 18.93 4.37 3.73
CA LEU A 23 17.92 5.38 4.06
C LEU A 23 18.36 6.33 5.19
N LYS A 24 19.38 5.98 5.99
CA LYS A 24 19.88 6.84 7.09
C LYS A 24 20.47 8.18 6.62
N SER A 25 20.84 8.30 5.34
CA SER A 25 21.36 9.52 4.74
C SER A 25 20.29 10.40 4.08
N LEU A 26 19.04 9.97 4.08
CA LEU A 26 17.94 10.73 3.49
C LEU A 26 17.33 11.64 4.56
N TYR A 27 17.69 12.93 4.50
CA TYR A 27 17.08 13.97 5.31
C TYR A 27 15.99 14.67 4.49
N LEU A 28 14.74 14.33 4.73
CA LEU A 28 13.58 15.02 4.20
C LEU A 28 12.85 15.74 5.34
N ALA A 29 12.26 16.90 5.04
CA ALA A 29 11.40 17.56 5.99
C ALA A 29 10.24 16.64 6.40
N ASN A 30 9.81 16.70 7.64
CA ASN A 30 8.71 15.89 8.16
C ASN A 30 8.93 14.38 8.03
N MET A 31 10.17 13.88 8.20
CA MET A 31 10.48 12.47 8.15
C MET A 31 11.49 12.06 9.23
N THR A 32 11.19 10.98 9.91
CA THR A 32 12.12 10.29 10.83
C THR A 32 12.39 8.88 10.28
N VAL A 33 13.67 8.53 10.18
CA VAL A 33 14.09 7.18 9.77
C VAL A 33 14.51 6.39 11.01
N ILE A 34 13.81 5.30 11.26
CA ILE A 34 14.02 4.39 12.39
C ILE A 34 14.70 3.12 11.85
N SER A 35 15.81 2.74 12.44
CA SER A 35 16.53 1.53 12.04
C SER A 35 15.91 0.26 12.67
N LEU A 36 16.05 -0.90 12.03
CA LEU A 36 15.56 -2.16 12.60
C LEU A 36 16.13 -2.44 14.00
N PRO A 37 17.44 -2.29 14.29
CA PRO A 37 17.97 -2.51 15.62
C PRO A 37 17.41 -1.58 16.71
N GLU A 38 16.91 -0.40 16.32
CA GLU A 38 16.26 0.55 17.22
C GLU A 38 14.78 0.16 17.48
N PHE A 39 14.16 -0.42 16.49
CA PHE A 39 12.74 -0.77 16.48
C PHE A 39 12.46 -2.18 17.05
N GLU A 40 13.32 -3.15 16.73
CA GLU A 40 13.09 -4.57 17.04
C GLU A 40 13.22 -4.86 18.54
N ASP A 41 12.13 -5.30 19.15
CA ASP A 41 12.13 -5.82 20.51
C ASP A 41 12.39 -7.35 20.56
N GLU A 42 12.43 -7.92 21.77
CA GLU A 42 12.70 -9.34 21.98
C GLU A 42 11.66 -10.24 21.30
N GLU A 43 10.39 -9.85 21.26
CA GLU A 43 9.33 -10.64 20.63
C GLU A 43 9.47 -10.68 19.11
N LEU A 44 9.77 -9.55 18.46
CA LEU A 44 10.04 -9.46 17.04
C LEU A 44 11.30 -10.26 16.68
N LEU A 45 12.38 -10.11 17.43
CA LEU A 45 13.62 -10.85 17.21
C LEU A 45 13.43 -12.36 17.35
N LYS A 46 12.57 -12.82 18.26
CA LYS A 46 12.25 -14.24 18.44
C LYS A 46 11.55 -14.84 17.22
N VAL A 47 10.62 -14.12 16.60
CA VAL A 47 9.86 -14.63 15.44
C VAL A 47 10.56 -14.40 14.10
N LYS A 48 11.46 -13.44 14.01
CA LYS A 48 12.19 -13.05 12.79
C LYS A 48 12.80 -14.23 12.02
N PRO A 49 13.53 -15.17 12.64
CA PRO A 49 14.13 -16.31 11.93
C PRO A 49 13.11 -17.31 11.39
N THR A 50 11.85 -17.25 11.83
CA THR A 50 10.78 -18.15 11.40
C THR A 50 9.97 -17.60 10.23
N ARG A 51 10.24 -16.39 9.78
CA ARG A 51 9.54 -15.66 8.73
C ARG A 51 10.44 -15.43 7.52
N SER A 52 9.88 -15.51 6.32
CA SER A 52 10.53 -14.93 5.17
C SER A 52 10.58 -13.40 5.32
N ARG A 53 11.40 -12.72 4.51
CA ARG A 53 11.53 -11.26 4.55
C ARG A 53 10.19 -10.52 4.39
N GLY A 54 9.32 -10.99 3.47
CA GLY A 54 8.00 -10.40 3.27
C GLY A 54 7.08 -10.65 4.46
N GLU A 55 7.04 -11.87 4.96
CA GLU A 55 6.24 -12.24 6.14
C GLU A 55 6.68 -11.47 7.39
N TYR A 56 7.98 -11.22 7.53
CA TYR A 56 8.49 -10.41 8.63
C TYR A 56 8.07 -8.94 8.51
N CYS A 57 8.08 -8.37 7.30
CA CYS A 57 7.53 -7.03 7.08
C CYS A 57 6.06 -6.96 7.50
N TRP A 58 5.23 -7.92 7.11
CA TRP A 58 3.82 -8.00 7.55
C TRP A 58 3.68 -8.19 9.06
N THR A 59 4.53 -9.03 9.66
CA THR A 59 4.54 -9.19 11.13
C THR A 59 4.82 -7.87 11.86
N CYS A 60 5.63 -6.99 11.26
CA CYS A 60 6.01 -5.70 11.82
C CYS A 60 4.94 -4.61 11.66
N SER A 61 3.94 -4.74 10.76
CA SER A 61 3.00 -3.66 10.44
C SER A 61 2.35 -3.05 11.68
N SER A 62 1.75 -3.86 12.55
CA SER A 62 1.15 -3.41 13.81
C SER A 62 2.18 -2.86 14.81
N SER A 63 3.35 -3.47 14.87
CA SER A 63 4.42 -3.05 15.77
C SER A 63 5.01 -1.69 15.41
N THR A 64 5.05 -1.32 14.12
CA THR A 64 5.51 0.00 13.67
C THR A 64 4.60 1.11 14.17
N ILE A 65 3.28 0.89 14.11
CA ILE A 65 2.30 1.86 14.62
C ILE A 65 2.46 2.01 16.14
N LEU A 66 2.52 0.88 16.85
CA LEU A 66 2.65 0.88 18.31
C LEU A 66 3.93 1.59 18.76
N TYR A 67 5.05 1.34 18.07
CA TYR A 67 6.31 2.03 18.34
C TYR A 67 6.18 3.55 18.20
N VAL A 68 5.50 4.03 17.16
CA VAL A 68 5.27 5.48 16.97
C VAL A 68 4.42 6.04 18.11
N LEU A 69 3.31 5.38 18.45
CA LEU A 69 2.42 5.83 19.52
C LEU A 69 3.05 5.78 20.92
N ASP A 70 4.07 4.96 21.13
CA ASP A 70 4.77 4.83 22.41
C ASP A 70 5.97 5.78 22.56
N ASN A 71 6.61 6.16 21.45
CA ASN A 71 7.87 6.92 21.50
C ASN A 71 7.74 8.37 21.04
N TYR A 72 6.60 8.78 20.48
CA TYR A 72 6.36 10.13 19.97
C TYR A 72 5.05 10.68 20.52
N ASP A 73 5.02 11.98 20.75
CA ASP A 73 3.82 12.69 21.20
C ASP A 73 2.90 12.95 20.00
N VAL A 74 2.06 11.96 19.70
CA VAL A 74 1.13 12.00 18.58
C VAL A 74 -0.25 11.48 18.99
N ASP A 75 -1.31 12.14 18.52
CA ASP A 75 -2.69 11.76 18.79
C ASP A 75 -3.17 10.57 17.98
N HIS A 76 -2.47 10.27 16.89
CA HIS A 76 -2.80 9.15 16.00
C HIS A 76 -1.62 8.73 15.14
N CYS A 77 -1.72 7.54 14.56
CA CYS A 77 -0.77 7.05 13.57
C CYS A 77 -1.49 6.28 12.47
N THR A 78 -1.11 6.52 11.21
CA THR A 78 -1.63 5.80 10.04
C THR A 78 -0.51 4.96 9.44
N TYR A 79 -0.69 3.65 9.36
CA TYR A 79 0.16 2.79 8.55
C TYR A 79 -0.18 2.98 7.07
N ILE A 80 0.84 3.10 6.24
CA ILE A 80 0.69 3.19 4.77
C ILE A 80 1.75 2.34 4.07
N ASP A 81 1.34 1.61 3.03
CA ASP A 81 2.27 0.88 2.18
C ASP A 81 3.18 1.82 1.37
N ALA A 82 4.43 1.44 1.21
CA ALA A 82 5.44 2.27 0.54
C ALA A 82 5.19 2.47 -0.97
N ASP A 83 4.38 1.63 -1.59
CA ASP A 83 3.99 1.67 -3.00
C ASP A 83 2.63 2.35 -3.25
N LEU A 84 2.13 3.12 -2.29
CA LEU A 84 1.04 4.07 -2.50
C LEU A 84 1.54 5.33 -3.22
N TYR A 85 0.67 5.92 -4.05
CA TYR A 85 0.86 7.23 -4.64
C TYR A 85 -0.39 8.07 -4.48
N PHE A 86 -0.24 9.24 -3.85
CA PHE A 86 -1.35 10.13 -3.54
C PHE A 86 -1.65 11.08 -4.69
N PHE A 87 -2.94 11.26 -4.97
CA PHE A 87 -3.49 12.18 -5.97
C PHE A 87 -4.30 13.30 -5.31
N ALA A 88 -4.69 13.12 -4.04
CA ALA A 88 -5.36 14.11 -3.21
C ALA A 88 -4.94 13.96 -1.74
N SER A 89 -5.41 14.85 -0.87
CA SER A 89 -5.12 14.78 0.56
C SER A 89 -5.73 13.53 1.21
N PRO A 90 -4.97 12.75 1.98
CA PRO A 90 -5.53 11.63 2.75
C PRO A 90 -6.52 12.09 3.84
N GLN A 91 -6.53 13.38 4.19
CA GLN A 91 -7.49 13.93 5.14
C GLN A 91 -8.95 13.66 4.72
N ILE A 92 -9.23 13.66 3.41
CA ILE A 92 -10.56 13.31 2.85
C ILE A 92 -11.07 11.95 3.38
N LEU A 93 -10.16 11.00 3.61
CA LEU A 93 -10.52 9.66 4.11
C LEU A 93 -10.72 9.69 5.63
N LEU A 94 -9.92 10.48 6.34
CA LEU A 94 -9.99 10.60 7.79
C LEU A 94 -11.22 11.41 8.24
N ASP A 95 -11.71 12.31 7.39
CA ASP A 95 -12.91 13.12 7.64
C ASP A 95 -14.22 12.27 7.67
N GLU A 96 -14.16 10.99 7.26
CA GLU A 96 -15.27 10.06 7.46
C GLU A 96 -15.46 9.62 8.92
N MET A 97 -14.38 9.70 9.71
CA MET A 97 -14.39 9.22 11.09
C MET A 97 -15.01 10.25 12.04
N ASP A 98 -15.88 9.80 12.92
CA ASP A 98 -16.38 10.60 14.03
C ASP A 98 -15.54 10.43 15.31
N GLU A 99 -15.95 11.13 16.39
CA GLU A 99 -15.21 11.11 17.66
C GLU A 99 -15.28 9.75 18.39
N SER A 100 -16.28 8.94 18.11
CA SER A 100 -16.45 7.60 18.70
C SER A 100 -15.56 6.53 18.05
N GLU A 101 -15.06 6.83 16.87
CA GLU A 101 -14.26 5.90 16.07
C GLU A 101 -12.76 6.09 16.32
N SER A 102 -12.06 5.00 16.47
CA SER A 102 -10.64 4.99 16.87
C SER A 102 -9.73 4.27 15.90
N VAL A 103 -10.28 3.48 14.99
CA VAL A 103 -9.57 2.71 13.98
C VAL A 103 -10.27 2.85 12.65
N LEU A 104 -9.51 3.07 11.55
CA LEU A 104 -10.05 3.03 10.20
C LEU A 104 -9.34 1.92 9.42
N ILE A 105 -10.12 1.08 8.74
CA ILE A 105 -9.65 0.00 7.88
C ILE A 105 -10.17 0.17 6.45
N THR A 106 -9.35 -0.24 5.48
CA THR A 106 -9.63 -0.06 4.05
C THR A 106 -10.09 -1.37 3.40
N PRO A 107 -11.31 -1.46 2.83
CA PRO A 107 -11.76 -2.66 2.14
C PRO A 107 -11.03 -2.85 0.80
N HIS A 108 -10.80 -4.12 0.42
CA HIS A 108 -10.24 -4.46 -0.90
C HIS A 108 -11.17 -4.11 -2.06
N ARG A 109 -12.47 -4.17 -1.85
CA ARG A 109 -13.51 -3.94 -2.90
C ARG A 109 -13.18 -4.71 -4.19
N TYR A 110 -12.84 -5.99 -4.08
CA TYR A 110 -12.45 -6.81 -5.23
C TYR A 110 -13.47 -6.74 -6.36
N THR A 111 -12.98 -6.57 -7.60
CA THR A 111 -13.78 -6.92 -8.77
C THR A 111 -14.07 -8.42 -8.74
N PRO A 112 -15.30 -8.90 -9.02
CA PRO A 112 -15.68 -10.32 -8.85
C PRO A 112 -14.70 -11.32 -9.47
N GLN A 113 -14.15 -11.00 -10.65
CA GLN A 113 -13.17 -11.88 -11.33
C GLN A 113 -11.81 -11.99 -10.63
N TYR A 114 -11.52 -11.10 -9.66
CA TYR A 114 -10.26 -11.05 -8.90
C TYR A 114 -10.48 -11.24 -7.40
N ASP A 115 -11.69 -11.61 -7.00
CA ASP A 115 -12.02 -11.80 -5.59
C ASP A 115 -11.15 -12.88 -4.96
N GLN A 116 -10.48 -12.49 -3.89
CA GLN A 116 -9.67 -13.34 -3.03
C GLN A 116 -10.03 -13.14 -1.55
N SER A 117 -11.18 -12.56 -1.25
CA SER A 117 -11.61 -12.22 0.11
C SER A 117 -11.62 -13.43 1.05
N GLU A 118 -12.04 -14.60 0.55
CA GLU A 118 -12.00 -15.84 1.32
C GLU A 118 -10.58 -16.19 1.78
N LYS A 119 -9.60 -16.02 0.91
CA LYS A 119 -8.20 -16.38 1.17
C LYS A 119 -7.42 -15.28 1.85
N THR A 120 -7.45 -14.06 1.32
CA THR A 120 -6.54 -12.98 1.71
C THR A 120 -7.18 -11.92 2.59
N GLY A 121 -8.51 -11.95 2.75
CA GLY A 121 -9.25 -11.01 3.60
C GLY A 121 -10.09 -10.00 2.82
N ILE A 122 -11.11 -9.49 3.51
CA ILE A 122 -12.03 -8.45 3.01
C ILE A 122 -11.33 -7.09 3.01
N TYR A 123 -10.40 -6.88 3.96
CA TYR A 123 -9.69 -5.62 4.19
C TYR A 123 -8.21 -5.73 3.84
N CYS A 124 -7.62 -4.59 3.48
CA CYS A 124 -6.22 -4.44 3.11
C CYS A 124 -5.48 -3.55 4.11
N VAL A 125 -4.30 -3.94 4.52
CA VAL A 125 -3.46 -3.18 5.46
C VAL A 125 -2.84 -1.93 4.81
N GLN A 126 -2.95 -1.75 3.51
CA GLN A 126 -2.32 -0.65 2.74
C GLN A 126 -2.50 0.77 3.32
N PHE A 127 -3.60 1.01 4.06
CA PHE A 127 -3.92 2.26 4.75
C PHE A 127 -4.80 1.93 5.95
N VAL A 128 -4.23 1.96 7.16
CA VAL A 128 -4.91 1.65 8.42
C VAL A 128 -4.56 2.72 9.46
N TYR A 129 -5.58 3.39 10.00
CA TYR A 129 -5.42 4.47 10.99
C TYR A 129 -5.73 3.99 12.39
N PHE A 130 -5.00 4.48 13.37
CA PHE A 130 -5.24 4.27 14.80
C PHE A 130 -5.15 5.59 15.57
N ARG A 131 -6.20 5.90 16.31
CA ARG A 131 -6.19 6.98 17.30
C ARG A 131 -5.43 6.53 18.55
N ASN A 132 -4.64 7.42 19.14
CA ASN A 132 -3.86 7.14 20.35
C ASN A 132 -4.74 7.23 21.60
N ASN A 133 -5.76 6.39 21.70
CA ASN A 133 -6.67 6.27 22.84
C ASN A 133 -6.84 4.80 23.28
N GLN A 134 -7.60 4.56 24.33
CA GLN A 134 -7.79 3.23 24.88
C GLN A 134 -8.35 2.21 23.87
N GLN A 135 -9.31 2.60 23.04
CA GLN A 135 -9.93 1.72 22.02
C GLN A 135 -8.95 1.40 20.89
N GLY A 136 -8.31 2.41 20.29
CA GLY A 136 -7.32 2.22 19.24
C GLY A 136 -6.16 1.35 19.69
N ARG A 137 -5.62 1.60 20.89
CA ARG A 137 -4.54 0.78 21.47
C ARG A 137 -4.97 -0.65 21.79
N LYS A 138 -6.22 -0.89 22.18
CA LYS A 138 -6.76 -2.23 22.43
C LYS A 138 -6.74 -3.07 21.13
N VAL A 139 -7.22 -2.52 20.03
CA VAL A 139 -7.23 -3.19 18.70
C VAL A 139 -5.79 -3.43 18.24
N LEU A 140 -4.95 -2.40 18.30
CA LEU A 140 -3.55 -2.46 17.85
C LEU A 140 -2.72 -3.50 18.61
N THR A 141 -2.87 -3.55 19.94
CA THR A 141 -2.16 -4.53 20.77
C THR A 141 -2.63 -5.96 20.48
N TRP A 142 -3.92 -6.15 20.26
CA TRP A 142 -4.47 -7.44 19.85
C TRP A 142 -3.89 -7.88 18.49
N TRP A 143 -3.88 -6.97 17.50
CA TRP A 143 -3.34 -7.25 16.17
C TRP A 143 -1.85 -7.59 16.21
N ARG A 144 -1.07 -6.84 16.99
CA ARG A 144 0.35 -7.14 17.18
C ARG A 144 0.56 -8.54 17.74
N LYS A 145 -0.18 -8.91 18.79
CA LYS A 145 -0.10 -10.25 19.38
C LYS A 145 -0.44 -11.33 18.36
N ALA A 146 -1.50 -11.16 17.57
CA ALA A 146 -1.92 -12.10 16.53
C ALA A 146 -0.84 -12.25 15.43
N CYS A 147 -0.23 -11.15 14.96
CA CYS A 147 0.85 -11.19 13.97
C CYS A 147 2.13 -11.83 14.50
N LEU A 148 2.49 -11.61 15.75
CA LEU A 148 3.62 -12.29 16.40
C LEU A 148 3.39 -13.79 16.52
N GLU A 149 2.19 -14.20 16.88
CA GLU A 149 1.81 -15.61 16.98
C GLU A 149 1.84 -16.29 15.61
N TRP A 150 1.20 -15.69 14.58
CA TRP A 150 1.13 -16.27 13.26
C TRP A 150 1.01 -15.16 12.19
N CYS A 151 1.94 -15.12 11.23
CA CYS A 151 1.88 -14.22 10.09
C CYS A 151 2.71 -14.80 8.93
N TYR A 152 2.05 -15.56 8.03
CA TYR A 152 2.69 -16.25 6.93
C TYR A 152 1.98 -16.01 5.60
N ASN A 153 2.70 -16.10 4.48
CA ASN A 153 2.17 -15.98 3.13
C ASN A 153 1.53 -17.30 2.65
N ARG A 154 0.61 -17.79 3.44
CA ARG A 154 -0.24 -18.95 3.10
C ARG A 154 -1.57 -18.83 3.83
N PHE A 155 -2.61 -19.39 3.25
CA PHE A 155 -3.90 -19.53 3.93
C PHE A 155 -3.87 -20.79 4.81
N GLU A 156 -4.12 -20.64 6.10
CA GLU A 156 -4.13 -21.73 7.07
C GLU A 156 -5.05 -21.37 8.24
N ASP A 157 -6.01 -22.21 8.54
CA ASP A 157 -6.94 -22.05 9.67
C ASP A 157 -7.62 -20.66 9.71
N GLY A 158 -8.08 -20.17 8.56
CA GLY A 158 -8.73 -18.87 8.45
C GLY A 158 -7.78 -17.67 8.57
N ARG A 159 -6.46 -17.86 8.53
CA ARG A 159 -5.42 -16.82 8.64
C ARG A 159 -4.65 -16.64 7.34
N PHE A 160 -4.26 -15.42 7.05
CA PHE A 160 -3.36 -15.06 5.93
C PHE A 160 -2.66 -13.74 6.22
N GLY A 161 -1.33 -13.75 6.31
CA GLY A 161 -0.52 -12.55 6.55
C GLY A 161 -0.97 -11.80 7.81
N ASP A 162 -0.89 -10.49 7.73
CA ASP A 162 -1.35 -9.55 8.75
C ASP A 162 -2.80 -9.06 8.50
N GLN A 163 -3.27 -9.11 7.26
CA GLN A 163 -4.52 -8.47 6.81
C GLN A 163 -5.77 -9.31 7.07
N LYS A 164 -5.70 -10.64 7.05
CA LYS A 164 -6.88 -11.50 7.28
C LYS A 164 -7.46 -11.34 8.69
N TYR A 165 -6.65 -10.88 9.61
CA TYR A 165 -7.08 -10.55 10.97
C TYR A 165 -8.06 -9.37 11.06
N LEU A 166 -8.11 -8.52 10.03
CA LEU A 166 -9.00 -7.36 10.02
C LEU A 166 -10.46 -7.73 9.74
N ASP A 167 -10.71 -8.92 9.20
CA ASP A 167 -12.02 -9.32 8.69
C ASP A 167 -13.14 -9.24 9.73
N ASP A 168 -12.86 -9.55 10.98
CA ASP A 168 -13.84 -9.56 12.06
C ASP A 168 -13.78 -8.31 12.97
N TRP A 169 -12.89 -7.33 12.69
CA TRP A 169 -12.74 -6.17 13.55
C TRP A 169 -14.00 -5.34 13.73
N PRO A 170 -14.82 -5.09 12.68
CA PRO A 170 -16.06 -4.33 12.85
C PRO A 170 -17.05 -4.97 13.81
N GLU A 171 -17.01 -6.30 13.97
CA GLU A 171 -17.87 -7.05 14.89
C GLU A 171 -17.19 -7.29 16.25
N ARG A 172 -15.86 -7.43 16.25
CA ARG A 172 -15.07 -7.76 17.44
C ARG A 172 -14.79 -6.55 18.33
N PHE A 173 -14.64 -5.38 17.76
CA PHE A 173 -14.22 -4.18 18.46
C PHE A 173 -15.15 -3.00 18.19
N GLU A 174 -15.42 -2.22 19.23
CA GLU A 174 -16.09 -0.92 19.11
C GLU A 174 -15.14 0.10 18.48
N GLY A 175 -15.67 1.09 17.79
CA GLY A 175 -14.93 2.22 17.23
C GLY A 175 -14.07 1.88 16.01
N VAL A 176 -14.41 0.82 15.27
CA VAL A 176 -13.78 0.48 13.99
C VAL A 176 -14.63 1.03 12.84
N HIS A 177 -14.06 1.99 12.11
CA HIS A 177 -14.62 2.55 10.88
C HIS A 177 -14.17 1.76 9.66
N VAL A 178 -15.10 1.38 8.80
CA VAL A 178 -14.81 0.78 7.49
C VAL A 178 -14.92 1.87 6.43
N LEU A 179 -13.80 2.24 5.82
CA LEU A 179 -13.71 3.31 4.83
C LEU A 179 -14.74 3.14 3.70
N GLN A 180 -15.60 4.14 3.52
CA GLN A 180 -16.63 4.18 2.48
C GLN A 180 -16.17 4.94 1.24
N HIS A 181 -15.28 5.92 1.39
CA HIS A 181 -14.80 6.75 0.29
C HIS A 181 -14.07 5.93 -0.77
N LEU A 182 -14.62 5.91 -1.99
CA LEU A 182 -14.10 5.07 -3.08
C LEU A 182 -12.70 5.47 -3.57
N GLY A 183 -12.29 6.71 -3.34
CA GLY A 183 -10.95 7.20 -3.69
C GLY A 183 -9.82 6.68 -2.82
N GLY A 184 -10.14 6.06 -1.68
CA GLY A 184 -9.20 5.32 -0.85
C GLY A 184 -9.25 3.82 -1.16
N GLY A 185 -8.07 3.20 -1.41
CA GLY A 185 -7.98 1.77 -1.66
C GLY A 185 -8.14 1.33 -3.11
N VAL A 186 -8.03 2.25 -4.07
CA VAL A 186 -7.98 1.88 -5.49
C VAL A 186 -6.66 1.14 -5.78
N ALA A 187 -6.78 -0.02 -6.41
CA ALA A 187 -5.68 -0.96 -6.60
C ALA A 187 -5.87 -1.83 -7.86
N PRO A 188 -4.87 -2.63 -8.26
CA PRO A 188 -4.99 -3.48 -9.45
C PRO A 188 -6.19 -4.44 -9.43
N TRP A 189 -6.61 -4.90 -8.26
CA TRP A 189 -7.69 -5.90 -8.11
C TRP A 189 -9.11 -5.32 -8.16
N ASN A 190 -9.25 -3.98 -8.11
CA ASN A 190 -10.57 -3.33 -8.10
C ASN A 190 -10.73 -2.18 -9.11
N MET A 191 -9.65 -1.71 -9.74
CA MET A 191 -9.70 -0.57 -10.67
C MET A 191 -10.61 -0.79 -11.89
N GLN A 192 -10.99 -2.02 -12.20
CA GLN A 192 -11.88 -2.35 -13.33
C GLN A 192 -13.32 -1.89 -13.12
N GLN A 193 -13.69 -1.58 -11.88
CA GLN A 193 -15.00 -1.05 -11.50
C GLN A 193 -15.10 0.46 -11.73
N TYR A 194 -13.98 1.10 -12.10
CA TYR A 194 -13.89 2.56 -12.21
C TYR A 194 -13.39 3.01 -13.58
N ARG A 195 -13.84 4.19 -13.98
CA ARG A 195 -13.27 5.01 -15.05
C ARG A 195 -12.58 6.21 -14.39
N PHE A 196 -11.42 6.61 -14.92
CA PHE A 196 -10.67 7.75 -14.39
C PHE A 196 -10.60 8.86 -15.43
N GLU A 197 -10.82 10.09 -14.98
CA GLU A 197 -10.78 11.30 -15.80
C GLU A 197 -10.00 12.40 -15.07
N GLN A 198 -9.30 13.24 -15.83
CA GLN A 198 -8.64 14.41 -15.26
C GLN A 198 -9.59 15.60 -15.31
N GLN A 199 -9.85 16.22 -14.16
CA GLN A 199 -10.63 17.45 -14.04
C GLN A 199 -9.75 18.54 -13.40
N GLY A 200 -9.23 19.45 -14.22
CA GLY A 200 -8.25 20.42 -13.75
C GLY A 200 -6.95 19.74 -13.26
N LYS A 201 -6.66 19.88 -11.97
CA LYS A 201 -5.49 19.24 -11.33
C LYS A 201 -5.83 17.91 -10.64
N GLU A 202 -7.10 17.56 -10.54
CA GLU A 202 -7.58 16.41 -9.82
C GLU A 202 -7.82 15.22 -10.75
N ILE A 203 -7.67 14.02 -10.22
CA ILE A 203 -8.09 12.79 -10.87
C ILE A 203 -9.41 12.37 -10.23
N ILE A 204 -10.45 12.30 -11.05
CA ILE A 204 -11.78 11.87 -10.63
C ILE A 204 -11.99 10.42 -11.07
N GLY A 205 -12.32 9.57 -10.12
CA GLY A 205 -12.83 8.23 -10.37
C GLY A 205 -14.35 8.29 -10.53
N ILE A 206 -14.86 7.46 -11.42
CA ILE A 206 -16.29 7.29 -11.69
C ILE A 206 -16.59 5.81 -11.57
N GLU A 207 -17.42 5.43 -10.61
CA GLU A 207 -17.86 4.05 -10.45
C GLU A 207 -18.81 3.66 -11.58
N LEU A 208 -18.50 2.57 -12.29
CA LEU A 208 -19.22 2.21 -13.52
C LEU A 208 -20.65 1.70 -13.29
N GLU A 209 -20.94 1.20 -12.09
CA GLU A 209 -22.26 0.68 -11.76
C GLU A 209 -23.24 1.79 -11.37
N THR A 210 -22.78 2.76 -10.58
CA THR A 210 -23.64 3.79 -9.97
C THR A 210 -23.47 5.17 -10.61
N GLU A 211 -22.47 5.35 -11.46
CA GLU A 211 -21.97 6.65 -12.00
C GLU A 211 -21.56 7.64 -10.89
N LYS A 212 -21.35 7.17 -9.65
CA LYS A 212 -20.87 7.98 -8.54
C LYS A 212 -19.44 8.47 -8.83
N GLN A 213 -19.25 9.78 -8.74
CA GLN A 213 -17.96 10.43 -8.89
C GLN A 213 -17.30 10.60 -7.52
N PHE A 214 -15.97 10.47 -7.51
CA PHE A 214 -15.16 10.66 -6.31
C PHE A 214 -13.76 11.16 -6.66
N PRO A 215 -13.13 12.04 -5.86
CA PRO A 215 -11.73 12.36 -6.01
C PRO A 215 -10.90 11.11 -5.70
N LEU A 216 -9.95 10.76 -6.58
CA LEU A 216 -8.99 9.72 -6.30
C LEU A 216 -8.01 10.21 -5.24
N VAL A 217 -7.96 9.57 -4.08
CA VAL A 217 -7.04 9.96 -3.01
C VAL A 217 -5.69 9.28 -3.18
N PHE A 218 -5.68 7.95 -3.33
CA PHE A 218 -4.45 7.23 -3.65
C PHE A 218 -4.70 5.99 -4.52
N TYR A 219 -3.65 5.55 -5.19
CA TYR A 219 -3.59 4.27 -5.89
C TYR A 219 -2.47 3.41 -5.30
N HIS A 220 -2.76 2.13 -5.06
CA HIS A 220 -1.80 1.12 -4.59
C HIS A 220 -1.13 0.43 -5.77
N PHE A 221 0.15 0.69 -6.00
CA PHE A 221 0.91 0.18 -7.15
C PHE A 221 1.39 -1.26 -6.97
N HIS A 222 0.63 -2.06 -6.23
CA HIS A 222 0.90 -3.49 -6.08
C HIS A 222 1.17 -4.16 -7.45
N SER A 223 2.20 -5.00 -7.51
CA SER A 223 2.59 -5.75 -8.72
C SER A 223 3.21 -4.95 -9.86
N LEU A 224 3.57 -3.68 -9.67
CA LEU A 224 4.44 -2.99 -10.62
C LEU A 224 5.85 -3.59 -10.53
N VAL A 225 6.43 -3.99 -11.66
CA VAL A 225 7.76 -4.60 -11.70
C VAL A 225 8.75 -3.76 -12.51
N PHE A 226 10.00 -3.75 -12.07
CA PHE A 226 11.11 -3.21 -12.84
C PHE A 226 11.58 -4.29 -13.83
N VAL A 227 11.34 -4.07 -15.11
CA VAL A 227 11.80 -4.97 -16.19
C VAL A 227 13.27 -4.68 -16.49
N THR A 228 13.62 -3.40 -16.54
CA THR A 228 14.99 -2.89 -16.64
C THR A 228 15.14 -1.66 -15.72
N PRO A 229 16.33 -1.07 -15.57
CA PRO A 229 16.51 0.17 -14.79
C PRO A 229 15.56 1.32 -15.16
N PHE A 230 15.06 1.33 -16.38
CA PHE A 230 14.24 2.42 -16.94
C PHE A 230 12.89 1.96 -17.46
N TYR A 231 12.62 0.65 -17.45
CA TYR A 231 11.38 0.09 -17.96
C TYR A 231 10.60 -0.58 -16.85
N PHE A 232 9.40 -0.09 -16.65
CA PHE A 232 8.44 -0.59 -15.67
C PHE A 232 7.29 -1.26 -16.41
N SER A 233 6.74 -2.29 -15.84
CA SER A 233 5.53 -2.91 -16.34
C SER A 233 4.64 -3.33 -15.18
N PRO A 234 3.36 -2.98 -15.20
CA PRO A 234 2.41 -3.63 -14.32
C PRO A 234 2.28 -5.09 -14.77
N ARG A 235 2.18 -6.02 -13.82
CA ARG A 235 2.00 -7.43 -14.18
C ARG A 235 0.73 -7.63 -15.01
N PRO A 236 0.73 -8.51 -16.02
CA PRO A 236 -0.39 -8.68 -16.95
C PRO A 236 -1.61 -9.40 -16.35
N TYR A 237 -1.58 -9.70 -15.06
CA TYR A 237 -2.66 -10.44 -14.38
C TYR A 237 -3.98 -9.65 -14.35
N TYR A 238 -3.92 -8.37 -14.01
CA TYR A 238 -5.11 -7.51 -13.89
C TYR A 238 -5.39 -6.76 -15.20
N LYS A 239 -6.67 -6.69 -15.58
CA LYS A 239 -7.10 -5.88 -16.73
C LYS A 239 -7.04 -4.39 -16.38
N ARG A 240 -6.65 -3.57 -17.33
CA ARG A 240 -6.59 -2.10 -17.25
C ARG A 240 -6.84 -1.50 -18.62
N ASN A 241 -7.16 -0.23 -18.66
CA ASN A 241 -7.37 0.54 -19.88
C ASN A 241 -6.29 1.64 -20.03
N ASP A 242 -6.28 2.30 -21.18
CA ASP A 242 -5.28 3.32 -21.53
C ASP A 242 -5.38 4.54 -20.61
N SER A 243 -6.59 4.98 -20.24
CA SER A 243 -6.75 6.12 -19.32
C SER A 243 -6.15 5.83 -17.95
N THR A 244 -6.34 4.62 -17.42
CA THR A 244 -5.70 4.19 -16.16
C THR A 244 -4.17 4.26 -16.27
N ILE A 245 -3.59 3.78 -17.38
CA ILE A 245 -2.14 3.86 -17.60
C ILE A 245 -1.66 5.31 -17.66
N ILE A 246 -2.32 6.14 -18.44
CA ILE A 246 -1.91 7.53 -18.65
C ILE A 246 -2.05 8.35 -17.36
N LEU A 247 -3.19 8.25 -16.69
CA LEU A 247 -3.52 9.10 -15.54
C LEU A 247 -2.90 8.63 -14.22
N LEU A 248 -2.76 7.31 -14.00
CA LEU A 248 -2.30 6.78 -12.72
C LEU A 248 -0.85 6.28 -12.79
N PHE A 249 -0.51 5.46 -13.77
CA PHE A 249 0.81 4.84 -13.80
C PHE A 249 1.91 5.78 -14.29
N ASN A 250 1.65 6.61 -15.31
CA ASN A 250 2.66 7.52 -15.83
C ASN A 250 3.21 8.51 -14.80
N PRO A 251 2.37 9.20 -13.99
CA PRO A 251 2.88 10.09 -12.94
C PRO A 251 3.78 9.37 -11.94
N TYR A 252 3.37 8.17 -11.49
CA TYR A 252 4.14 7.37 -10.55
C TYR A 252 5.49 6.92 -11.11
N VAL A 253 5.50 6.36 -12.33
CA VAL A 253 6.75 5.91 -12.99
C VAL A 253 7.69 7.09 -13.26
N LYS A 254 7.17 8.22 -13.73
CA LYS A 254 7.98 9.44 -13.95
C LYS A 254 8.63 9.92 -12.64
N GLU A 255 7.88 9.91 -11.54
CA GLU A 255 8.43 10.28 -10.23
C GLU A 255 9.53 9.32 -9.77
N ILE A 256 9.32 8.00 -9.88
CA ILE A 256 10.35 7.02 -9.54
C ILE A 256 11.62 7.20 -10.38
N VAL A 257 11.48 7.41 -11.69
CA VAL A 257 12.64 7.63 -12.59
C VAL A 257 13.39 8.91 -12.21
N LYS A 258 12.67 10.00 -11.90
CA LYS A 258 13.23 11.26 -11.42
C LYS A 258 14.03 11.06 -10.12
N LEU A 259 13.42 10.44 -9.11
CA LEU A 259 14.04 10.21 -7.80
C LEU A 259 15.26 9.30 -7.90
N ARG A 260 15.22 8.27 -8.73
CA ARG A 260 16.39 7.41 -8.99
C ARG A 260 17.58 8.18 -9.55
N LYS A 261 17.33 9.12 -10.45
CA LYS A 261 18.39 10.00 -10.98
C LYS A 261 18.91 10.96 -9.90
N GLN A 262 17.99 11.58 -9.16
CA GLN A 262 18.31 12.56 -8.12
C GLN A 262 19.20 11.97 -7.00
N TYR A 263 18.87 10.77 -6.55
CA TYR A 263 19.58 10.11 -5.44
C TYR A 263 20.66 9.12 -5.90
N ALA A 264 21.01 9.11 -7.19
CA ALA A 264 22.01 8.22 -7.78
C ALA A 264 21.81 6.74 -7.34
N LEU A 265 20.55 6.32 -7.16
CA LEU A 265 20.22 4.97 -6.75
C LEU A 265 20.66 4.02 -7.84
N GLY A 266 21.71 3.25 -7.55
CA GLY A 266 22.34 2.31 -8.46
C GLY A 266 21.41 1.21 -8.98
N LYS A 267 21.97 0.19 -9.62
CA LYS A 267 21.18 -0.97 -10.09
C LYS A 267 20.45 -1.59 -8.91
N MET A 268 19.11 -1.62 -8.97
CA MET A 268 18.33 -2.40 -8.02
C MET A 268 18.64 -3.90 -8.27
N GLU A 269 18.89 -4.64 -7.22
CA GLU A 269 19.20 -6.08 -7.29
C GLU A 269 18.03 -6.95 -7.82
N HIS A 270 16.88 -6.35 -8.08
CA HIS A 270 15.62 -7.04 -8.38
C HIS A 270 15.06 -6.78 -9.79
N TYR A 271 15.95 -6.55 -10.77
CA TYR A 271 15.47 -6.63 -12.16
C TYR A 271 15.09 -8.06 -12.51
N LEU A 272 14.06 -8.21 -13.33
CA LEU A 272 13.80 -9.50 -13.94
C LEU A 272 15.01 -9.84 -14.83
N SER A 273 15.84 -10.80 -14.42
CA SER A 273 17.02 -11.24 -15.15
C SER A 273 16.94 -12.73 -15.47
N GLY A 274 17.62 -13.15 -16.53
CA GLY A 274 17.73 -14.56 -16.92
C GLY A 274 16.36 -15.22 -17.10
N TRP A 275 16.17 -16.42 -16.53
CA TRP A 275 14.95 -17.21 -16.66
C TRP A 275 13.69 -16.48 -16.16
N LYS A 276 13.77 -15.64 -15.14
CA LYS A 276 12.64 -14.85 -14.63
C LYS A 276 12.14 -13.84 -15.66
N PHE A 277 13.04 -13.22 -16.43
CA PHE A 277 12.70 -12.32 -17.53
C PHE A 277 12.00 -13.07 -18.67
N PHE A 278 12.51 -14.22 -19.09
CA PHE A 278 11.87 -15.04 -20.13
C PHE A 278 10.50 -15.56 -19.69
N LYS A 279 10.36 -16.01 -18.45
CA LYS A 279 9.07 -16.42 -17.88
C LYS A 279 8.08 -15.27 -17.88
N TYR A 280 8.50 -14.08 -17.49
CA TYR A 280 7.68 -12.86 -17.53
C TYR A 280 7.23 -12.54 -18.96
N LEU A 281 8.15 -12.55 -19.93
CA LEU A 281 7.79 -12.30 -21.35
C LEU A 281 6.80 -13.33 -21.88
N ALA A 282 6.97 -14.59 -21.56
CA ALA A 282 6.03 -15.65 -21.92
C ALA A 282 4.65 -15.42 -21.28
N GLU A 283 4.60 -15.05 -20.00
CA GLU A 283 3.35 -14.71 -19.31
C GLU A 283 2.66 -13.51 -19.92
N VAL A 284 3.41 -12.45 -20.24
CA VAL A 284 2.93 -11.25 -20.95
C VAL A 284 2.31 -11.63 -22.29
N PHE A 285 3.03 -12.42 -23.10
CA PHE A 285 2.57 -12.84 -24.42
C PHE A 285 1.30 -13.70 -24.36
N VAL A 286 1.25 -14.67 -23.45
CA VAL A 286 0.10 -15.57 -23.29
C VAL A 286 -1.14 -14.81 -22.79
N ARG A 287 -0.98 -13.89 -21.83
CA ARG A 287 -2.12 -13.22 -21.18
C ARG A 287 -2.57 -11.95 -21.88
N ARG A 288 -1.67 -11.22 -22.52
CA ARG A 288 -1.92 -9.88 -23.05
C ARG A 288 -1.50 -9.67 -24.50
N GLY A 289 -0.58 -10.48 -25.01
CA GLY A 289 -0.05 -10.32 -26.36
C GLY A 289 0.49 -8.90 -26.60
N PHE A 290 0.14 -8.32 -27.73
CA PHE A 290 0.60 -6.97 -28.13
C PHE A 290 0.04 -5.83 -27.25
N LYS A 291 -1.05 -6.03 -26.51
CA LYS A 291 -1.61 -4.99 -25.63
C LYS A 291 -0.64 -4.59 -24.51
N GLU A 292 0.10 -5.54 -23.96
CA GLU A 292 1.07 -5.22 -22.90
C GLU A 292 2.24 -4.39 -23.43
N ILE A 293 2.66 -4.63 -24.65
CA ILE A 293 3.68 -3.80 -25.33
C ILE A 293 3.18 -2.38 -25.49
N HIS A 294 1.90 -2.18 -25.85
CA HIS A 294 1.28 -0.88 -25.92
C HIS A 294 1.30 -0.15 -24.55
N TYR A 295 0.93 -0.82 -23.49
CA TYR A 295 0.96 -0.24 -22.12
C TYR A 295 2.38 0.11 -21.67
N ILE A 296 3.38 -0.73 -21.96
CA ILE A 296 4.78 -0.41 -21.69
C ILE A 296 5.19 0.87 -22.46
N LYS A 297 4.78 1.01 -23.72
CA LYS A 297 5.02 2.21 -24.51
C LYS A 297 4.38 3.44 -23.88
N LEU A 298 3.12 3.35 -23.46
CA LEU A 298 2.40 4.45 -22.78
C LEU A 298 3.08 4.89 -21.47
N LEU A 299 3.64 3.95 -20.71
CA LEU A 299 4.38 4.26 -19.49
C LEU A 299 5.67 5.05 -19.73
N HIS A 300 6.19 5.05 -20.95
CA HIS A 300 7.47 5.66 -21.30
C HIS A 300 7.35 6.88 -22.25
N GLN A 301 6.13 7.33 -22.54
CA GLN A 301 5.83 8.59 -23.21
C GLN A 301 5.76 9.75 -22.21
#